data_dc9d1724e71c6183479c6c1b64c589a6
#
_entry.id   dc9d1724e71c6183479c6c1b64c589a6
#
_cell.length_a   1.000
_cell.length_b   1.000
_cell.length_c   1.000
_cell.angle_alpha   90.00
_cell.angle_beta   90.00
_cell.angle_gamma   90.00
#
_symmetry.space_group_name_H-M   'P 1'
#
loop_
_entity.id
_entity.type
_entity.pdbx_description
1 polymer ?
#
loop_
_entity_poly.entity_id
_entity_poly.type
_entity_poly.pdbx_seq_one_letter_code
_entity_poly.pdbx_strand_id
1 'polypeptide(L)'
;MGKAEVRAALGDPSVRLVNALTRKQHAGDGAHYGRPGRIPDSTCVPALMLVQRGTGMFQPLPELRAAVEAAGIKPGQRVITYCGGAIAAACDAFVLTLLGHDDVAIYDGSLAEWSNDLSLPMETG
;
A
#
# COMPACT_ATOMS: atom_id res chain seq x y z
N MET A 1 9.69 1.46 -9.35
CA MET A 1 8.87 0.42 -10.01
C MET A 1 7.80 1.07 -10.86
N GLY A 2 7.57 0.56 -12.03
CA GLY A 2 6.62 1.13 -12.98
C GLY A 2 5.30 0.37 -13.06
N LYS A 3 4.35 0.97 -13.77
CA LYS A 3 3.00 0.46 -13.97
C LYS A 3 2.96 -0.95 -14.59
N ALA A 4 3.80 -1.20 -15.58
CA ALA A 4 3.85 -2.51 -16.26
C ALA A 4 4.27 -3.64 -15.31
N GLU A 5 5.19 -3.36 -14.40
CA GLU A 5 5.65 -4.33 -13.40
C GLU A 5 4.56 -4.66 -12.39
N VAL A 6 3.82 -3.64 -11.95
CA VAL A 6 2.68 -3.83 -11.04
C VAL A 6 1.58 -4.62 -11.72
N ARG A 7 1.27 -4.31 -12.98
CA ARG A 7 0.26 -5.06 -13.75
C ARG A 7 0.64 -6.53 -13.88
N ALA A 8 1.91 -6.82 -14.14
CA ALA A 8 2.40 -8.19 -14.25
C ALA A 8 2.32 -8.96 -12.91
N ALA A 9 2.33 -8.25 -11.79
CA ALA A 9 2.24 -8.84 -10.46
C ALA A 9 0.81 -9.19 -10.02
N LEU A 10 -0.20 -8.71 -10.74
CA LEU A 10 -1.59 -9.01 -10.41
C LEU A 10 -1.85 -10.53 -10.46
N GLY A 11 -2.43 -11.06 -9.37
CA GLY A 11 -2.71 -12.49 -9.27
C GLY A 11 -1.52 -13.36 -8.87
N ASP A 12 -0.33 -12.78 -8.70
CA ASP A 12 0.85 -13.52 -8.24
C ASP A 12 0.81 -13.66 -6.71
N PRO A 13 0.67 -14.90 -6.16
CA PRO A 13 0.57 -15.09 -4.72
C PRO A 13 1.88 -14.81 -3.97
N SER A 14 3.00 -14.70 -4.65
CA SER A 14 4.29 -14.35 -4.03
C SER A 14 4.48 -12.85 -3.87
N VAL A 15 3.57 -12.04 -4.43
CA VAL A 15 3.62 -10.59 -4.38
C VAL A 15 2.43 -10.06 -3.56
N ARG A 16 2.71 -9.12 -2.65
CA ARG A 16 1.67 -8.44 -1.88
C ARG A 16 1.64 -6.97 -2.21
N LEU A 17 0.52 -6.52 -2.76
CA LEU A 17 0.28 -5.10 -3.01
C LEU A 17 -0.30 -4.46 -1.75
N VAL A 18 0.26 -3.33 -1.32
CA VAL A 18 -0.12 -2.66 -0.08
C VAL A 18 -0.51 -1.21 -0.37
N ASN A 19 -1.75 -0.88 -0.10
CA ASN A 19 -2.29 0.47 -0.19
C ASN A 19 -2.03 1.20 1.12
N ALA A 20 -1.34 2.33 1.06
CA ALA A 20 -0.99 3.13 2.23
C ALA A 20 -2.00 4.25 2.53
N LEU A 21 -3.06 4.37 1.75
CA LEU A 21 -4.15 5.32 1.99
C LEU A 21 -5.07 4.83 3.12
N THR A 22 -6.07 5.63 3.46
CA THR A 22 -7.03 5.25 4.50
C THR A 22 -7.87 4.05 4.06
N ARG A 23 -8.42 3.31 5.03
CA ARG A 23 -9.32 2.19 4.75
C ARG A 23 -10.54 2.61 3.96
N LYS A 24 -11.04 3.83 4.22
CA LYS A 24 -12.16 4.40 3.52
C LYS A 24 -11.85 4.61 2.03
N GLN A 25 -10.71 5.20 1.73
CA GLN A 25 -10.23 5.36 0.35
C GLN A 25 -9.99 4.02 -0.34
N HIS A 26 -9.45 3.06 0.39
CA HIS A 26 -9.21 1.69 -0.10
C HIS A 26 -10.51 1.01 -0.54
N ALA A 27 -11.59 1.22 0.19
CA ALA A 27 -12.91 0.68 -0.13
C ALA A 27 -13.64 1.42 -1.27
N GLY A 28 -13.14 2.57 -1.68
CA GLY A 28 -13.75 3.39 -2.72
C GLY A 28 -14.59 4.55 -2.20
N ASP A 29 -14.58 4.77 -0.88
CA ASP A 29 -15.26 5.90 -0.24
C ASP A 29 -14.24 7.02 0.02
N GLY A 30 -14.70 8.25 0.15
CA GLY A 30 -13.83 9.38 0.42
C GLY A 30 -13.12 9.89 -0.82
N ALA A 31 -12.02 10.62 -0.62
CA ALA A 31 -11.27 11.24 -1.70
C ALA A 31 -10.54 10.18 -2.57
N HIS A 32 -10.48 10.43 -3.87
CA HIS A 32 -9.79 9.54 -4.81
C HIS A 32 -9.02 10.34 -5.86
N TYR A 33 -8.10 9.65 -6.58
CA TYR A 33 -7.15 10.27 -7.49
C TYR A 33 -7.51 10.13 -8.97
N GLY A 34 -8.63 9.53 -9.24
CA GLY A 34 -9.21 9.26 -10.54
C GLY A 34 -10.43 8.41 -10.29
N ARG A 35 -10.43 7.14 -10.74
CA ARG A 35 -11.47 6.21 -10.33
C ARG A 35 -11.32 5.85 -8.86
N PRO A 36 -12.43 5.68 -8.10
CA PRO A 36 -12.35 5.30 -6.69
C PRO A 36 -11.87 3.86 -6.49
N GLY A 37 -11.33 3.58 -5.29
CA GLY A 37 -10.97 2.24 -4.90
C GLY A 37 -9.48 1.99 -4.89
N ARG A 38 -9.10 0.75 -5.19
CA ARG A 38 -7.75 0.23 -5.06
C ARG A 38 -7.32 -0.59 -6.27
N ILE A 39 -6.03 -0.85 -6.39
CA ILE A 39 -5.52 -1.87 -7.29
C ILE A 39 -6.05 -3.22 -6.79
N PRO A 40 -6.57 -4.10 -7.66
CA PRO A 40 -7.13 -5.39 -7.25
C PRO A 40 -6.14 -6.24 -6.43
N ASP A 41 -6.69 -7.01 -5.48
CA ASP A 41 -5.94 -7.91 -4.58
C ASP A 41 -4.98 -7.20 -3.63
N SER A 42 -5.04 -5.88 -3.50
CA SER A 42 -4.22 -5.19 -2.52
C SER A 42 -4.82 -5.27 -1.12
N THR A 43 -3.92 -5.29 -0.12
CA THR A 43 -4.28 -5.08 1.28
C THR A 43 -4.07 -3.62 1.67
N CYS A 44 -4.47 -3.24 2.87
CA CYS A 44 -4.40 -1.86 3.31
C CYS A 44 -3.60 -1.75 4.62
N VAL A 45 -2.56 -0.93 4.60
CA VAL A 45 -1.84 -0.49 5.80
C VAL A 45 -1.81 1.03 5.76
N PRO A 46 -2.81 1.72 6.34
CA PRO A 46 -2.85 3.17 6.30
C PRO A 46 -1.62 3.78 6.97
N ALA A 47 -0.89 4.62 6.24
CA ALA A 47 0.32 5.25 6.78
C ALA A 47 0.01 6.08 8.04
N LEU A 48 -1.16 6.71 8.10
CA LEU A 48 -1.58 7.49 9.26
C LEU A 48 -1.70 6.65 10.55
N MET A 49 -1.94 5.35 10.43
CA MET A 49 -2.04 4.45 11.58
C MET A 49 -0.67 4.00 12.11
N LEU A 50 0.40 4.26 11.36
CA LEU A 50 1.75 3.89 11.74
C LEU A 50 2.43 4.95 12.60
N VAL A 51 1.81 6.11 12.75
CA VAL A 51 2.34 7.24 13.53
C VAL A 51 1.40 7.59 14.68
N GLN A 52 1.97 8.16 15.75
CA GLN A 52 1.23 8.60 16.91
C GLN A 52 0.62 9.98 16.67
N ARG A 53 -0.64 10.14 17.06
CA ARG A 53 -1.31 11.43 16.98
C ARG A 53 -0.59 12.47 17.86
N GLY A 54 -0.43 13.66 17.32
CA GLY A 54 0.11 14.81 18.04
C GLY A 54 1.63 14.88 18.09
N THR A 55 2.34 13.77 17.96
CA THR A 55 3.81 13.74 18.00
C THR A 55 4.43 13.53 16.63
N GLY A 56 3.73 12.87 15.71
CA GLY A 56 4.26 12.46 14.42
C GLY A 56 5.29 11.35 14.48
N MET A 57 5.54 10.80 15.66
CA MET A 57 6.47 9.69 15.85
C MET A 57 5.81 8.36 15.45
N PHE A 58 6.61 7.42 14.99
CA PHE A 58 6.10 6.07 14.69
C PHE A 58 5.58 5.40 15.96
N GLN A 59 4.59 4.54 15.78
CA GLN A 59 4.12 3.65 16.83
C GLN A 59 5.27 2.74 17.29
N PRO A 60 5.22 2.21 18.52
CA PRO A 60 6.20 1.22 18.97
C PRO A 60 6.26 0.00 18.05
N LEU A 61 7.41 -0.66 17.96
CA LEU A 61 7.62 -1.80 17.07
C LEU A 61 6.56 -2.89 17.19
N PRO A 62 6.08 -3.29 18.40
CA PRO A 62 5.02 -4.30 18.51
C PRO A 62 3.73 -3.89 17.79
N GLU A 63 3.33 -2.62 17.86
CA GLU A 63 2.14 -2.11 17.18
C GLU A 63 2.33 -2.05 15.67
N LEU A 64 3.52 -1.65 15.20
CA LEU A 64 3.86 -1.66 13.77
C LEU A 64 3.80 -3.08 13.22
N ARG A 65 4.38 -4.03 13.94
CA ARG A 65 4.38 -5.44 13.56
C ARG A 65 2.96 -6.00 13.50
N ALA A 66 2.14 -5.68 14.50
CA ALA A 66 0.75 -6.13 14.53
C ALA A 66 -0.06 -5.59 13.34
N ALA A 67 0.16 -4.33 12.94
CA ALA A 67 -0.51 -3.74 11.79
C ALA A 67 -0.15 -4.45 10.47
N VAL A 68 1.12 -4.79 10.30
CA VAL A 68 1.62 -5.50 9.12
C VAL A 68 1.08 -6.93 9.07
N GLU A 69 1.09 -7.64 10.20
CA GLU A 69 0.57 -9.01 10.29
C GLU A 69 -0.94 -9.05 10.06
N ALA A 70 -1.69 -8.10 10.61
CA ALA A 70 -3.13 -8.01 10.42
C ALA A 70 -3.51 -7.77 8.96
N ALA A 71 -2.64 -7.13 8.18
CA ALA A 71 -2.82 -6.92 6.75
C ALA A 71 -2.47 -8.15 5.90
N GLY A 72 -2.02 -9.24 6.52
CA GLY A 72 -1.69 -10.46 5.81
C GLY A 72 -0.36 -10.43 5.06
N ILE A 73 0.52 -9.52 5.41
CA ILE A 73 1.85 -9.43 4.81
C ILE A 73 2.77 -10.42 5.52
N LYS A 74 3.33 -11.35 4.76
CA LYS A 74 4.14 -12.45 5.30
C LYS A 74 5.61 -12.28 4.94
N PRO A 75 6.54 -12.76 5.81
CA PRO A 75 7.95 -12.83 5.45
C PRO A 75 8.15 -13.61 4.15
N GLY A 76 9.12 -13.19 3.35
CA GLY A 76 9.45 -13.86 2.09
C GLY A 76 8.60 -13.44 0.88
N GLN A 77 7.52 -12.70 1.09
CA GLN A 77 6.77 -12.11 -0.03
C GLN A 77 7.49 -10.89 -0.56
N ARG A 78 7.38 -10.67 -1.87
CA ARG A 78 7.69 -9.37 -2.44
C ARG A 78 6.55 -8.42 -2.11
N VAL A 79 6.88 -7.25 -1.57
CA VAL A 79 5.87 -6.25 -1.17
C VAL A 79 6.01 -5.01 -2.04
N ILE A 80 4.92 -4.60 -2.64
CA ILE A 80 4.86 -3.38 -3.45
C ILE A 80 3.89 -2.43 -2.76
N THR A 81 4.38 -1.28 -2.30
CA THR A 81 3.54 -0.27 -1.66
C THR A 81 3.12 0.80 -2.67
N TYR A 82 1.93 1.32 -2.50
CA TYR A 82 1.43 2.44 -3.30
C TYR A 82 0.46 3.30 -2.48
N CYS A 83 0.19 4.50 -2.96
CA CYS A 83 -0.80 5.40 -2.37
C CYS A 83 -1.41 6.29 -3.46
N GLY A 84 -1.66 7.57 -3.19
CA GLY A 84 -2.09 8.52 -4.21
C GLY A 84 -0.93 9.08 -5.02
N GLY A 85 0.15 9.50 -4.33
CA GLY A 85 1.30 10.15 -4.94
C GLY A 85 2.66 9.75 -4.36
N ALA A 86 2.77 8.56 -3.79
CA ALA A 86 3.99 7.92 -3.29
C ALA A 86 4.49 8.33 -1.89
N ILE A 87 4.03 9.43 -1.30
CA ILE A 87 4.53 9.87 0.03
C ILE A 87 4.14 8.88 1.12
N ALA A 88 2.86 8.49 1.21
CA ALA A 88 2.40 7.52 2.19
C ALA A 88 2.96 6.12 1.91
N ALA A 89 3.11 5.75 0.64
CA ALA A 89 3.72 4.49 0.25
C ALA A 89 5.17 4.38 0.73
N ALA A 90 5.92 5.47 0.71
CA ALA A 90 7.28 5.50 1.24
C ALA A 90 7.32 5.25 2.75
N CYS A 91 6.34 5.76 3.49
CA CYS A 91 6.20 5.50 4.92
C CYS A 91 5.97 4.00 5.19
N ASP A 92 5.05 3.38 4.48
CA ASP A 92 4.79 1.94 4.60
C ASP A 92 6.04 1.11 4.25
N ALA A 93 6.74 1.48 3.17
CA ALA A 93 7.95 0.79 2.75
C ALA A 93 9.05 0.88 3.80
N PHE A 94 9.21 2.04 4.43
CA PHE A 94 10.17 2.23 5.52
C PHE A 94 9.87 1.32 6.71
N VAL A 95 8.61 1.28 7.14
CA VAL A 95 8.19 0.43 8.26
C VAL A 95 8.39 -1.05 7.95
N LEU A 96 8.04 -1.49 6.75
CA LEU A 96 8.26 -2.88 6.33
C LEU A 96 9.73 -3.26 6.35
N THR A 97 10.60 -2.38 5.86
CA THR A 97 12.05 -2.59 5.89
C THR A 97 12.56 -2.65 7.33
N LEU A 98 12.07 -1.77 8.19
CA LEU A 98 12.41 -1.74 9.62
C LEU A 98 12.03 -3.05 10.31
N LEU A 99 10.93 -3.68 9.91
CA LEU A 99 10.44 -4.94 10.47
C LEU A 99 11.11 -6.18 9.87
N GLY A 100 12.06 -6.00 8.95
CA GLY A 100 12.85 -7.10 8.40
C GLY A 100 12.40 -7.64 7.05
N HIS A 101 11.44 -7.00 6.39
CA HIS A 101 11.09 -7.34 5.02
C HIS A 101 12.17 -6.80 4.08
N ASP A 102 12.78 -7.67 3.30
CA ASP A 102 13.95 -7.36 2.48
C ASP A 102 13.65 -7.17 0.99
N ASP A 103 12.45 -7.48 0.53
CA ASP A 103 12.03 -7.29 -0.86
C ASP A 103 10.82 -6.34 -0.91
N VAL A 104 11.09 -5.06 -0.70
CA VAL A 104 10.07 -4.01 -0.68
C VAL A 104 10.33 -3.01 -1.80
N ALA A 105 9.32 -2.72 -2.58
CA ALA A 105 9.38 -1.74 -3.65
C ALA A 105 8.22 -0.75 -3.53
N ILE A 106 8.40 0.43 -4.11
CA ILE A 106 7.39 1.47 -4.16
C ILE A 106 6.94 1.64 -5.61
N TYR A 107 5.64 1.61 -5.85
CA TYR A 107 5.06 2.00 -7.13
C TYR A 107 4.89 3.53 -7.14
N ASP A 108 5.84 4.23 -7.73
CA ASP A 108 5.91 5.70 -7.70
C ASP A 108 4.71 6.38 -8.34
N GLY A 109 4.20 5.85 -9.44
CA GLY A 109 3.01 6.40 -10.12
C GLY A 109 1.76 6.33 -9.26
N SER A 110 1.65 5.31 -8.44
CA SER A 110 0.57 5.12 -7.48
C SER A 110 -0.82 5.25 -8.13
N LEU A 111 -1.85 5.59 -7.37
CA LEU A 111 -3.21 5.73 -7.90
C LEU A 111 -3.37 6.94 -8.82
N ALA A 112 -2.51 7.96 -8.69
CA ALA A 112 -2.54 9.09 -9.62
C ALA A 112 -2.31 8.64 -11.06
N GLU A 113 -1.48 7.63 -11.28
CA GLU A 113 -1.26 7.01 -12.59
C GLU A 113 -2.25 5.88 -12.87
N TRP A 114 -2.34 4.92 -11.95
CA TRP A 114 -3.11 3.69 -12.15
C TRP A 114 -4.61 3.94 -12.36
N SER A 115 -5.22 4.76 -11.50
CA SER A 115 -6.66 4.99 -11.55
C SER A 115 -7.10 5.81 -12.77
N ASN A 116 -6.18 6.53 -13.39
CA ASN A 116 -6.44 7.33 -14.59
C ASN A 116 -6.14 6.57 -15.89
N ASP A 117 -5.59 5.38 -15.81
CA ASP A 117 -5.41 4.51 -16.97
C ASP A 117 -6.61 3.55 -17.05
N LEU A 118 -7.54 3.84 -17.96
CA LEU A 118 -8.78 3.09 -18.09
C LEU A 118 -8.59 1.65 -18.58
N SER A 119 -7.39 1.31 -19.07
CA SER A 119 -7.06 -0.08 -19.44
C SER A 119 -6.71 -0.95 -18.24
N LEU A 120 -6.52 -0.36 -17.06
CA LEU A 120 -6.13 -1.06 -15.84
C LEU A 120 -7.33 -1.26 -14.92
N PRO A 121 -7.40 -2.40 -14.21
CA PRO A 121 -8.53 -2.70 -13.34
C PRO A 121 -8.48 -1.91 -12.03
N MET A 122 -9.67 -1.68 -11.45
CA MET A 122 -9.86 -1.11 -10.11
C MET A 122 -10.85 -1.98 -9.34
N GLU A 123 -10.74 -1.95 -8.02
CA GLU A 123 -11.61 -2.72 -7.12
C GLU A 123 -12.12 -1.84 -6.00
N THR A 124 -13.39 -2.02 -5.61
CA THR A 124 -14.04 -1.30 -4.50
C THR A 124 -14.67 -2.31 -3.53
N GLY A 125 -15.08 -1.81 -2.37
CA GLY A 125 -15.75 -2.64 -1.35
C GLY A 125 -14.84 -3.12 -0.19
#